data_2b21668104e7bc5bdd64dc725773ca7e
#
_entry.id   2b21668104e7bc5bdd64dc725773ca7e
#
_cell.length_a   1.000
_cell.length_b   1.000
_cell.length_c   1.000
_cell.angle_alpha   90.00
_cell.angle_beta   90.00
_cell.angle_gamma   90.00
#
_symmetry.space_group_name_H-M   'P 1'
#
loop_
_entity.id
_entity.type
_entity.pdbx_description
1 polymer ?
#
loop_
_entity_poly.entity_id
_entity_poly.type
_entity_poly.pdbx_seq_one_letter_code
_entity_poly.pdbx_strand_id
1 'polypeptide(L)'
;ISACLVGSEMCIRDRNIDSSKIRLHICWGNYEGPHLHDIPLEKIMPIALKANVQTYLIESSNPRHSHEWQIFENLKVPNDKIIAPGVIDSTTNFVEHPEVVKNRILTFSKVIDAEQLLAGTDCGFSTFAGFGNVDENIVYKKLESLVKGSELASKVI
;
A
#
# COMPACT_ATOMS: atom_id res chain seq x y z
N ILE A 1 1.02 -9.28 -22.55
CA ILE A 1 0.63 -7.87 -22.35
C ILE A 1 1.94 -7.10 -22.30
N SER A 2 2.12 -6.24 -23.29
CA SER A 2 3.38 -5.53 -23.51
C SER A 2 3.67 -4.60 -22.33
N ALA A 3 4.86 -4.70 -21.74
CA ALA A 3 5.41 -3.76 -20.76
C ALA A 3 5.34 -2.29 -21.23
N CYS A 4 5.05 -2.08 -22.50
CA CYS A 4 4.88 -0.80 -23.17
C CYS A 4 3.58 -0.08 -22.76
N LEU A 5 2.50 -0.81 -22.41
CA LEU A 5 1.21 -0.17 -22.10
C LEU A 5 1.22 0.53 -20.73
N VAL A 6 1.79 -0.07 -19.71
CA VAL A 6 1.85 0.56 -18.37
C VAL A 6 2.89 1.68 -18.32
N GLY A 7 4.06 1.48 -18.95
CA GLY A 7 5.14 2.46 -18.93
C GLY A 7 4.88 3.67 -19.82
N SER A 8 4.40 3.48 -21.07
CA SER A 8 4.25 4.59 -22.02
C SER A 8 3.02 5.43 -21.74
N GLU A 9 1.89 4.86 -21.35
CA GLU A 9 0.69 5.64 -21.03
C GLU A 9 0.87 6.47 -19.76
N MET A 10 1.49 5.95 -18.74
CA MET A 10 1.85 6.73 -17.55
C MET A 10 2.81 7.88 -17.92
N CYS A 11 3.88 7.60 -18.67
CA CYS A 11 4.83 8.61 -19.11
C CYS A 11 4.21 9.68 -20.02
N ILE A 12 3.18 9.34 -20.81
CA ILE A 12 2.46 10.31 -21.66
C ILE A 12 1.51 11.16 -20.83
N ARG A 13 0.75 10.54 -19.94
CA ARG A 13 -0.28 11.21 -19.14
C ARG A 13 0.30 12.14 -18.09
N ASP A 14 1.40 11.74 -17.47
CA ASP A 14 1.97 12.41 -16.29
C ASP A 14 3.21 13.24 -16.60
N ARG A 15 3.59 13.39 -17.89
CA ARG A 15 4.86 14.04 -18.30
C ARG A 15 5.03 15.50 -17.83
N ASN A 16 3.94 16.19 -17.53
CA ASN A 16 3.94 17.58 -17.09
C ASN A 16 3.55 17.73 -15.61
N ILE A 17 3.50 16.64 -14.86
CA ILE A 17 3.16 16.63 -13.45
C ILE A 17 4.42 16.23 -12.67
N ASP A 18 4.72 16.99 -11.62
CA ASP A 18 5.81 16.68 -10.73
C ASP A 18 5.55 15.30 -10.07
N SER A 19 6.53 14.41 -10.12
CA SER A 19 6.42 13.04 -9.57
C SER A 19 6.03 13.02 -8.11
N SER A 20 6.39 14.07 -7.34
CA SER A 20 6.01 14.22 -5.93
C SER A 20 4.50 14.33 -5.70
N LYS A 21 3.75 14.67 -6.72
CA LYS A 21 2.28 14.78 -6.70
C LYS A 21 1.57 13.53 -7.20
N ILE A 22 2.32 12.52 -7.63
CA ILE A 22 1.79 11.30 -8.22
C ILE A 22 1.96 10.15 -7.25
N ARG A 23 0.88 9.40 -7.04
CA ARG A 23 0.85 8.17 -6.26
C ARG A 23 0.38 7.03 -7.16
N LEU A 24 1.06 5.90 -7.08
CA LEU A 24 0.69 4.67 -7.78
C LEU A 24 0.16 3.67 -6.75
N HIS A 25 -1.06 3.21 -6.97
CA HIS A 25 -1.64 2.13 -6.18
C HIS A 25 -1.45 0.80 -6.89
N ILE A 26 -0.95 -0.19 -6.16
CA ILE A 26 -0.76 -1.57 -6.62
C ILE A 26 -1.60 -2.47 -5.73
N CYS A 27 -2.55 -3.16 -6.33
CA CYS A 27 -3.40 -4.14 -5.64
C CYS A 27 -3.80 -5.28 -6.58
N TRP A 28 -4.34 -6.34 -6.00
CA TRP A 28 -4.78 -7.53 -6.71
C TRP A 28 -6.30 -7.67 -6.76
N GLY A 29 -7.01 -6.64 -6.36
CA GLY A 29 -8.46 -6.61 -6.29
C GLY A 29 -8.98 -6.56 -4.87
N ASN A 30 -9.82 -5.56 -4.61
CA ASN A 30 -10.39 -5.27 -3.32
C ASN A 30 -11.79 -5.88 -3.18
N TYR A 31 -11.87 -7.21 -3.17
CA TYR A 31 -13.12 -7.92 -2.93
C TYR A 31 -12.87 -9.23 -2.18
N GLU A 32 -13.85 -9.67 -1.42
CA GLU A 32 -13.80 -10.96 -0.73
C GLU A 32 -14.22 -12.08 -1.70
N GLY A 33 -13.23 -12.70 -2.32
CA GLY A 33 -13.44 -13.77 -3.29
C GLY A 33 -12.19 -14.62 -3.46
N PRO A 34 -12.25 -15.67 -4.28
CA PRO A 34 -11.10 -16.54 -4.54
C PRO A 34 -9.93 -15.79 -5.18
N HIS A 35 -8.80 -15.78 -4.51
CA HIS A 35 -7.53 -15.22 -4.98
C HIS A 35 -6.46 -16.32 -4.98
N LEU A 36 -6.37 -17.08 -6.09
CA LEU A 36 -5.46 -18.23 -6.20
C LEU A 36 -4.27 -17.98 -7.13
N HIS A 37 -4.28 -16.88 -7.88
CA HIS A 37 -3.31 -16.61 -8.94
C HIS A 37 -2.70 -15.21 -8.86
N ASP A 38 -2.67 -14.62 -7.69
CA ASP A 38 -2.07 -13.30 -7.47
C ASP A 38 -0.57 -13.35 -7.78
N ILE A 39 -0.11 -12.42 -8.60
CA ILE A 39 1.32 -12.33 -8.95
C ILE A 39 2.08 -11.78 -7.74
N PRO A 40 3.15 -12.43 -7.27
CA PRO A 40 3.94 -11.93 -6.15
C PRO A 40 4.47 -10.50 -6.39
N LEU A 41 4.46 -9.68 -5.35
CA LEU A 41 4.94 -8.29 -5.38
C LEU A 41 6.41 -8.20 -5.81
N GLU A 42 7.22 -9.19 -5.47
CA GLU A 42 8.61 -9.32 -5.89
C GLU A 42 8.80 -9.22 -7.42
N LYS A 43 7.83 -9.68 -8.20
CA LYS A 43 7.87 -9.59 -9.68
C LYS A 43 7.38 -8.25 -10.21
N ILE A 44 6.56 -7.54 -9.46
CA ILE A 44 5.92 -6.29 -9.86
C ILE A 44 6.78 -5.09 -9.46
N MET A 45 7.25 -5.08 -8.21
CA MET A 45 7.87 -3.91 -7.60
C MET A 45 9.12 -3.39 -8.33
N PRO A 46 10.05 -4.26 -8.82
CA PRO A 46 11.23 -3.80 -9.58
C PRO A 46 10.86 -3.07 -10.89
N ILE A 47 9.71 -3.39 -11.45
CA ILE A 47 9.19 -2.74 -12.67
C ILE A 47 8.47 -1.44 -12.29
N ALA A 48 7.63 -1.48 -11.26
CA ALA A 48 6.88 -0.33 -10.79
C ALA A 48 7.78 0.82 -10.34
N LEU A 49 8.89 0.53 -9.65
CA LEU A 49 9.86 1.54 -9.18
C LEU A 49 10.51 2.37 -10.32
N LYS A 50 10.42 1.90 -11.57
CA LYS A 50 10.90 2.65 -12.75
C LYS A 50 9.91 3.72 -13.22
N ALA A 51 8.67 3.72 -12.73
CA ALA A 51 7.68 4.72 -13.10
C ALA A 51 8.03 6.10 -12.53
N ASN A 52 7.63 7.15 -13.24
CA ASN A 52 7.83 8.54 -12.80
C ASN A 52 6.78 8.96 -11.76
N VAL A 53 6.75 8.24 -10.64
CA VAL A 53 5.89 8.52 -9.49
C VAL A 53 6.73 8.48 -8.22
N GLN A 54 6.37 9.25 -7.21
CA GLN A 54 7.11 9.26 -5.95
C GLN A 54 6.58 8.19 -4.98
N THR A 55 5.28 8.09 -4.79
CA THR A 55 4.69 7.26 -3.74
C THR A 55 4.01 6.03 -4.31
N TYR A 56 4.30 4.87 -3.73
CA TYR A 56 3.71 3.58 -4.06
C TYR A 56 2.86 3.08 -2.90
N LEU A 57 1.56 2.94 -3.13
CA LEU A 57 0.63 2.32 -2.18
C LEU A 57 0.50 0.84 -2.54
N ILE A 58 0.80 -0.03 -1.58
CA ILE A 58 0.78 -1.48 -1.78
C ILE A 58 -0.09 -2.16 -0.72
N GLU A 59 -0.80 -3.22 -1.08
CA GLU A 59 -1.51 -4.05 -0.11
C GLU A 59 -0.50 -4.76 0.80
N SER A 60 -0.76 -4.81 2.10
CA SER A 60 0.08 -5.58 3.04
C SER A 60 -0.60 -5.93 4.37
N SER A 61 -1.83 -5.52 4.61
CA SER A 61 -2.53 -5.88 5.86
C SER A 61 -3.35 -7.15 5.76
N ASN A 62 -3.78 -7.52 4.56
CA ASN A 62 -4.51 -8.76 4.34
C ASN A 62 -3.56 -9.98 4.34
N PRO A 63 -4.05 -11.18 4.72
CA PRO A 63 -3.19 -12.36 4.89
C PRO A 63 -2.52 -12.84 3.61
N ARG A 64 -3.01 -12.44 2.42
CA ARG A 64 -2.44 -12.83 1.13
C ARG A 64 -1.08 -12.16 0.88
N HIS A 65 -0.94 -10.90 1.31
CA HIS A 65 0.18 -10.03 1.02
C HIS A 65 0.97 -9.56 2.25
N SER A 66 0.52 -9.91 3.47
CA SER A 66 1.14 -9.47 4.72
C SER A 66 2.60 -9.92 4.92
N HIS A 67 3.06 -10.91 4.17
CA HIS A 67 4.44 -11.41 4.20
C HIS A 67 5.35 -10.68 3.20
N GLU A 68 4.82 -9.94 2.24
CA GLU A 68 5.58 -9.40 1.11
C GLU A 68 6.50 -8.21 1.46
N TRP A 69 6.44 -7.70 2.69
CA TRP A 69 7.44 -6.75 3.18
C TRP A 69 8.88 -7.28 3.06
N GLN A 70 9.06 -8.60 3.10
CA GLN A 70 10.36 -9.28 3.00
C GLN A 70 11.10 -9.00 1.68
N ILE A 71 10.39 -8.62 0.62
CA ILE A 71 11.04 -8.27 -0.65
C ILE A 71 12.01 -7.09 -0.50
N PHE A 72 11.72 -6.16 0.40
CA PHE A 72 12.55 -4.99 0.65
C PHE A 72 13.85 -5.29 1.41
N GLU A 73 14.02 -6.51 1.93
CA GLU A 73 15.33 -6.96 2.44
C GLU A 73 16.39 -7.00 1.32
N ASN A 74 15.96 -7.27 0.09
CA ASN A 74 16.83 -7.41 -1.08
C ASN A 74 16.56 -6.38 -2.17
N LEU A 75 15.42 -5.72 -2.16
CA LEU A 75 15.02 -4.70 -3.12
C LEU A 75 15.21 -3.30 -2.51
N LYS A 76 16.28 -2.62 -2.91
CA LYS A 76 16.53 -1.25 -2.47
C LYS A 76 15.50 -0.28 -3.07
N VAL A 77 14.81 0.45 -2.23
CA VAL A 77 13.95 1.57 -2.63
C VAL A 77 14.82 2.76 -3.03
N PRO A 78 14.67 3.35 -4.23
CA PRO A 78 15.40 4.57 -4.60
C PRO A 78 15.09 5.72 -3.63
N ASN A 79 16.08 6.58 -3.37
CA ASN A 79 15.98 7.64 -2.35
C ASN A 79 14.86 8.67 -2.63
N ASP A 80 14.43 8.81 -3.88
CA ASP A 80 13.34 9.70 -4.32
C ASP A 80 11.95 9.05 -4.23
N LYS A 81 11.86 7.79 -3.78
CA LYS A 81 10.63 7.01 -3.71
C LYS A 81 10.17 6.80 -2.27
N ILE A 82 8.87 6.70 -2.11
CA ILE A 82 8.18 6.48 -0.83
C ILE A 82 7.30 5.24 -0.98
N ILE A 83 7.34 4.37 0.00
CA ILE A 83 6.45 3.20 0.09
C ILE A 83 5.39 3.49 1.16
N ALA A 84 4.14 3.28 0.79
CA ALA A 84 2.99 3.40 1.67
C ALA A 84 2.28 2.03 1.76
N PRO A 85 2.76 1.12 2.63
CA PRO A 85 2.08 -0.16 2.83
C PRO A 85 0.69 0.06 3.44
N GLY A 86 -0.25 -0.77 3.03
CA GLY A 86 -1.52 -0.92 3.71
C GLY A 86 -1.30 -1.56 5.07
N VAL A 87 -1.67 -0.86 6.12
CA VAL A 87 -1.62 -1.36 7.51
C VAL A 87 -3.02 -1.51 8.10
N ILE A 88 -4.02 -1.19 7.30
CA ILE A 88 -5.46 -1.37 7.55
C ILE A 88 -6.04 -2.19 6.40
N ASP A 89 -6.68 -3.31 6.72
CA ASP A 89 -7.45 -4.09 5.74
C ASP A 89 -8.73 -3.34 5.32
N SER A 90 -9.04 -3.37 4.05
CA SER A 90 -10.17 -2.64 3.46
C SER A 90 -11.36 -3.53 3.07
N THR A 91 -11.32 -4.82 3.39
CA THR A 91 -12.36 -5.79 3.00
C THR A 91 -13.19 -6.30 4.18
N THR A 92 -12.72 -6.15 5.41
CA THR A 92 -13.37 -6.68 6.60
C THR A 92 -13.95 -5.59 7.52
N ASN A 93 -14.96 -5.97 8.31
CA ASN A 93 -15.57 -5.10 9.34
C ASN A 93 -14.86 -5.18 10.70
N PHE A 94 -13.67 -5.77 10.77
CA PHE A 94 -12.85 -5.76 11.98
C PHE A 94 -12.02 -4.48 12.06
N VAL A 95 -12.13 -3.75 13.16
CA VAL A 95 -11.28 -2.59 13.42
C VAL A 95 -9.95 -3.07 14.00
N GLU A 96 -8.86 -2.81 13.32
CA GLU A 96 -7.52 -3.12 13.80
C GLU A 96 -7.22 -2.31 15.07
N HIS A 97 -6.64 -2.96 16.07
CA HIS A 97 -6.15 -2.26 17.26
C HIS A 97 -4.94 -1.39 16.90
N PRO A 98 -4.78 -0.16 17.44
CA PRO A 98 -3.65 0.72 17.11
C PRO A 98 -2.26 0.08 17.30
N GLU A 99 -2.10 -0.83 18.28
CA GLU A 99 -0.83 -1.57 18.43
C GLU A 99 -0.57 -2.55 17.28
N VAL A 100 -1.61 -3.11 16.65
CA VAL A 100 -1.45 -3.95 15.45
C VAL A 100 -0.97 -3.10 14.27
N VAL A 101 -1.57 -1.93 14.09
CA VAL A 101 -1.16 -0.96 13.07
C VAL A 101 0.29 -0.53 13.29
N LYS A 102 0.64 -0.14 14.51
CA LYS A 102 2.03 0.19 14.90
C LYS A 102 2.99 -0.93 14.53
N ASN A 103 2.68 -2.17 14.93
CA ASN A 103 3.57 -3.32 14.68
C ASN A 103 3.76 -3.59 13.18
N ARG A 104 2.73 -3.40 12.36
CA ARG A 104 2.81 -3.49 10.90
C ARG A 104 3.77 -2.42 10.35
N ILE A 105 3.66 -1.17 10.80
CA ILE A 105 4.56 -0.08 10.41
C ILE A 105 6.01 -0.40 10.81
N LEU A 106 6.22 -0.83 12.07
CA LEU A 106 7.55 -1.19 12.58
C LEU A 106 8.16 -2.40 11.86
N THR A 107 7.35 -3.24 11.24
CA THR A 107 7.86 -4.33 10.40
C THR A 107 8.49 -3.77 9.12
N PHE A 108 7.85 -2.83 8.46
CA PHE A 108 8.41 -2.17 7.28
C PHE A 108 9.62 -1.28 7.61
N SER A 109 9.63 -0.61 8.77
CA SER A 109 10.76 0.25 9.16
C SER A 109 12.07 -0.51 9.41
N LYS A 110 12.04 -1.84 9.48
CA LYS A 110 13.25 -2.67 9.54
C LYS A 110 13.99 -2.78 8.21
N VAL A 111 13.28 -2.52 7.10
CA VAL A 111 13.75 -2.77 5.73
C VAL A 111 13.62 -1.55 4.81
N ILE A 112 12.94 -0.50 5.25
CA ILE A 112 12.74 0.77 4.54
C ILE A 112 13.04 1.89 5.52
N ASP A 113 13.81 2.88 5.08
CA ASP A 113 14.12 4.06 5.89
C ASP A 113 12.83 4.82 6.29
N ALA A 114 12.77 5.30 7.53
CA ALA A 114 11.58 5.96 8.06
C ALA A 114 11.11 7.15 7.20
N GLU A 115 12.05 7.87 6.60
CA GLU A 115 11.77 9.01 5.71
C GLU A 115 11.13 8.59 4.37
N GLN A 116 11.25 7.31 4.00
CA GLN A 116 10.66 6.72 2.80
C GLN A 116 9.40 5.89 3.10
N LEU A 117 8.90 5.93 4.34
CA LEU A 117 7.79 5.11 4.79
C LEU A 117 6.58 5.97 5.15
N LEU A 118 5.44 5.64 4.57
CA LEU A 118 4.13 6.15 4.98
C LEU A 118 3.25 4.98 5.45
N ALA A 119 2.10 5.29 6.04
CA ALA A 119 1.10 4.30 6.38
C ALA A 119 -0.21 4.58 5.62
N GLY A 120 -0.84 3.53 5.09
CA GLY A 120 -2.07 3.62 4.34
C GLY A 120 -3.05 2.50 4.65
N THR A 121 -4.12 2.45 3.89
CA THR A 121 -5.03 1.30 3.81
C THR A 121 -4.64 0.42 2.64
N ASP A 122 -4.99 -0.87 2.68
CA ASP A 122 -4.72 -1.79 1.57
C ASP A 122 -5.29 -1.24 0.25
N CYS A 123 -6.56 -0.86 0.27
CA CYS A 123 -7.28 -0.24 -0.85
C CYS A 123 -8.29 0.79 -0.34
N GLY A 124 -9.19 1.26 -1.20
CA GLY A 124 -10.41 1.92 -0.77
C GLY A 124 -11.39 0.94 -0.12
N PHE A 125 -12.35 1.43 0.63
CA PHE A 125 -13.33 0.62 1.35
C PHE A 125 -14.56 0.22 0.50
N SER A 126 -14.55 0.51 -0.78
CA SER A 126 -15.58 0.11 -1.71
C SER A 126 -14.96 -0.23 -3.07
N THR A 127 -15.17 -1.44 -3.54
CA THR A 127 -14.65 -1.90 -4.84
C THR A 127 -15.37 -1.21 -6.01
N PHE A 128 -16.68 -1.03 -5.88
CA PHE A 128 -17.52 -0.38 -6.89
C PHE A 128 -18.52 0.57 -6.21
N ALA A 129 -18.94 1.60 -6.92
CA ALA A 129 -19.98 2.52 -6.43
C ALA A 129 -21.26 1.74 -6.08
N GLY A 130 -21.73 1.89 -4.86
CA GLY A 130 -22.88 1.15 -4.33
C GLY A 130 -22.60 -0.29 -3.87
N PHE A 131 -21.33 -0.73 -3.90
CA PHE A 131 -20.91 -2.05 -3.48
C PHE A 131 -19.84 -1.94 -2.40
N GLY A 132 -20.23 -1.59 -1.19
CA GLY A 132 -19.35 -1.55 -0.02
C GLY A 132 -19.68 -2.71 0.93
N ASN A 133 -18.68 -3.54 1.25
CA ASN A 133 -18.83 -4.61 2.24
C ASN A 133 -18.52 -4.12 3.67
N VAL A 134 -17.86 -2.97 3.81
CA VAL A 134 -17.47 -2.40 5.09
C VAL A 134 -18.46 -1.31 5.49
N ASP A 135 -19.04 -1.42 6.69
CA ASP A 135 -19.93 -0.42 7.26
C ASP A 135 -19.21 0.94 7.40
N GLU A 136 -19.88 2.03 7.06
CA GLU A 136 -19.30 3.38 7.09
C GLU A 136 -18.73 3.76 8.46
N ASN A 137 -19.42 3.40 9.54
CA ASN A 137 -18.94 3.68 10.90
C ASN A 137 -17.67 2.89 11.21
N ILE A 138 -17.55 1.68 10.68
CA ILE A 138 -16.33 0.85 10.79
C ILE A 138 -15.18 1.49 10.01
N VAL A 139 -15.44 2.03 8.81
CA VAL A 139 -14.42 2.75 8.03
C VAL A 139 -13.78 3.88 8.86
N TYR A 140 -14.60 4.74 9.46
CA TYR A 140 -14.08 5.83 10.30
C TYR A 140 -13.29 5.32 11.52
N LYS A 141 -13.72 4.22 12.14
CA LYS A 141 -12.98 3.60 13.25
C LYS A 141 -11.64 3.00 12.81
N LYS A 142 -11.60 2.41 11.62
CA LYS A 142 -10.35 1.93 11.02
C LYS A 142 -9.38 3.09 10.75
N LEU A 143 -9.86 4.19 10.19
CA LEU A 143 -9.04 5.40 9.95
C LEU A 143 -8.56 6.03 11.27
N GLU A 144 -9.40 6.06 12.31
CA GLU A 144 -8.99 6.48 13.65
C GLU A 144 -7.85 5.59 14.20
N SER A 145 -7.97 4.28 14.00
CA SER A 145 -6.93 3.31 14.40
C SER A 145 -5.65 3.50 13.60
N LEU A 146 -5.74 3.79 12.30
CA LEU A 146 -4.59 4.10 11.45
C LEU A 146 -3.79 5.29 12.02
N VAL A 147 -4.48 6.39 12.32
CA VAL A 147 -3.84 7.59 12.88
C VAL A 147 -3.16 7.28 14.21
N LYS A 148 -3.89 6.67 15.16
CA LYS A 148 -3.34 6.32 16.48
C LYS A 148 -2.15 5.36 16.38
N GLY A 149 -2.23 4.36 15.52
CA GLY A 149 -1.13 3.41 15.31
C GLY A 149 0.09 4.06 14.68
N SER A 150 -0.12 4.97 13.73
CA SER A 150 0.97 5.75 13.12
C SER A 150 1.65 6.66 14.14
N GLU A 151 0.89 7.35 14.99
CA GLU A 151 1.44 8.17 16.10
C GLU A 151 2.25 7.33 17.09
N LEU A 152 1.82 6.10 17.38
CA LEU A 152 2.58 5.18 18.24
C LEU A 152 3.86 4.71 17.58
N ALA A 153 3.83 4.42 16.28
CA ALA A 153 5.01 4.02 15.52
C ALA A 153 6.04 5.16 15.43
N SER A 154 5.62 6.38 15.10
CA SER A 154 6.47 7.56 14.96
C SER A 154 7.24 7.97 16.22
N LYS A 155 6.87 7.43 17.38
CA LYS A 155 7.62 7.62 18.64
C LYS A 155 8.78 6.65 18.79
N VAL A 156 8.89 5.66 17.91
CA VAL A 156 9.85 4.55 18.04
C VAL A 156 10.85 4.53 16.90
N ILE A 157 10.45 5.03 15.70
CA ILE A 157 11.29 5.11 14.49
C ILE A 157 11.84 6.51 14.27
#